data_635af4f9999b31fc536aceff63edfe3d
#
_entry.id   635af4f9999b31fc536aceff63edfe3d
#
_cell.length_a   1.000
_cell.length_b   1.000
_cell.length_c   1.000
_cell.angle_alpha   90.00
_cell.angle_beta   90.00
_cell.angle_gamma   90.00
#
_symmetry.space_group_name_H-M   'P 1'
#
loop_
_entity.id
_entity.type
_entity.pdbx_description
1 polymer ?
#
loop_
_entity_poly.entity_id
_entity_poly.type
_entity_poly.pdbx_seq_one_letter_code
_entity_poly.pdbx_strand_id
1 'polypeptide(L)'
;VEASNLSKQIWAYIVKVELKSEITSYRSKSDKFNRTLQGLKSGIEEDKKKLMLNTSAIEAIESNKTSTLPTITKINKILDSYGFKNFYLKPSEDKKHYMIVRDSGDNARTTLSEGEKTFITFLYFYSLVRGSDNASGVLDDRVVVFDDPISSLDSDILFIVSSLIKDLMEDVRKDEGNIKQIIFLTHNIYFHKELTFNTKRSGNQAMKEETFWIVRKKGKVSYLEKCESNPIKTSYDLLWCEL
;
A
#
# COMPACT_ATOMS: atom_id res chain seq x y z
N VAL A 1 -51.39 61.48 -40.16
CA VAL A 1 -50.06 61.27 -40.74
C VAL A 1 -49.03 62.23 -40.10
N GLU A 2 -49.31 63.48 -39.87
CA GLU A 2 -48.38 64.48 -39.30
C GLU A 2 -48.05 64.25 -37.81
N ALA A 3 -49.03 63.90 -36.95
CA ALA A 3 -48.82 63.67 -35.56
C ALA A 3 -47.88 62.43 -35.28
N SER A 4 -47.99 61.37 -36.10
CA SER A 4 -47.11 60.20 -36.01
C SER A 4 -45.67 60.53 -36.45
N ASN A 5 -45.51 61.41 -37.38
CA ASN A 5 -44.19 61.84 -37.85
C ASN A 5 -43.49 62.75 -36.80
N LEU A 6 -44.23 63.64 -36.20
CA LEU A 6 -43.77 64.52 -35.12
C LEU A 6 -43.34 63.70 -33.88
N SER A 7 -44.13 62.68 -33.49
CA SER A 7 -43.80 61.79 -32.42
C SER A 7 -42.46 61.04 -32.64
N LYS A 8 -42.24 60.55 -33.86
CA LYS A 8 -40.97 59.90 -34.23
C LYS A 8 -39.78 60.86 -34.18
N GLN A 9 -39.98 62.13 -34.60
CA GLN A 9 -38.90 63.13 -34.52
C GLN A 9 -38.55 63.48 -33.07
N ILE A 10 -39.54 63.63 -32.21
CA ILE A 10 -39.33 63.86 -30.78
C ILE A 10 -38.56 62.70 -30.11
N TRP A 11 -39.00 61.47 -30.36
CA TRP A 11 -38.27 60.33 -29.85
C TRP A 11 -36.84 60.22 -30.39
N ALA A 12 -36.67 60.53 -31.69
CA ALA A 12 -35.33 60.54 -32.27
C ALA A 12 -34.42 61.60 -31.63
N TYR A 13 -34.95 62.76 -31.31
CA TYR A 13 -34.24 63.85 -30.60
C TYR A 13 -33.90 63.45 -29.19
N ILE A 14 -34.84 62.94 -28.40
CA ILE A 14 -34.63 62.47 -27.04
C ILE A 14 -33.53 61.40 -27.01
N VAL A 15 -33.59 60.37 -27.84
CA VAL A 15 -32.63 59.27 -27.84
C VAL A 15 -31.25 59.67 -28.36
N LYS A 16 -31.21 60.51 -29.45
CA LYS A 16 -29.96 60.87 -30.11
C LYS A 16 -29.24 62.06 -29.49
N VAL A 17 -29.98 62.95 -28.80
CA VAL A 17 -29.42 64.16 -28.25
C VAL A 17 -29.43 64.13 -26.71
N GLU A 18 -30.60 64.07 -26.12
CA GLU A 18 -30.82 64.17 -24.69
C GLU A 18 -30.19 63.00 -23.92
N LEU A 19 -30.47 61.73 -24.33
CA LEU A 19 -30.04 60.51 -23.67
C LEU A 19 -28.78 59.91 -24.28
N LYS A 20 -28.13 60.65 -25.22
CA LYS A 20 -26.95 60.10 -25.91
C LYS A 20 -25.84 59.66 -24.99
N SER A 21 -25.56 60.45 -23.97
CA SER A 21 -24.46 60.15 -23.00
C SER A 21 -24.75 58.91 -22.16
N GLU A 22 -25.98 58.80 -21.62
CA GLU A 22 -26.44 57.68 -20.84
C GLU A 22 -26.47 56.37 -21.63
N ILE A 23 -27.02 56.44 -22.85
CA ILE A 23 -27.08 55.27 -23.74
C ILE A 23 -25.67 54.82 -24.12
N THR A 24 -24.75 55.74 -24.39
CA THR A 24 -23.37 55.42 -24.74
C THR A 24 -22.64 54.78 -23.53
N SER A 25 -22.83 55.37 -22.35
CA SER A 25 -22.28 54.84 -21.10
C SER A 25 -22.82 53.44 -20.78
N TYR A 26 -24.15 53.25 -20.91
CA TYR A 26 -24.79 51.94 -20.72
C TYR A 26 -24.24 50.89 -21.69
N ARG A 27 -24.15 51.19 -22.98
CA ARG A 27 -23.61 50.27 -23.99
C ARG A 27 -22.17 49.91 -23.67
N SER A 28 -21.33 50.89 -23.35
CA SER A 28 -19.94 50.64 -22.99
C SER A 28 -19.81 49.72 -21.78
N LYS A 29 -20.62 49.94 -20.73
CA LYS A 29 -20.66 49.05 -19.55
C LYS A 29 -21.17 47.64 -19.88
N SER A 30 -22.26 47.57 -20.66
CA SER A 30 -22.86 46.33 -21.12
C SER A 30 -21.85 45.48 -21.93
N ASP A 31 -21.15 46.09 -22.87
CA ASP A 31 -20.14 45.44 -23.70
C ASP A 31 -18.96 44.94 -22.84
N LYS A 32 -18.55 45.76 -21.88
CA LYS A 32 -17.50 45.33 -20.91
C LYS A 32 -17.93 44.11 -20.08
N PHE A 33 -19.16 44.13 -19.56
CA PHE A 33 -19.69 42.98 -18.80
C PHE A 33 -19.83 41.75 -19.69
N ASN A 34 -20.32 41.89 -20.90
CA ASN A 34 -20.48 40.78 -21.84
C ASN A 34 -19.13 40.14 -22.20
N ARG A 35 -18.09 40.95 -22.44
CA ARG A 35 -16.71 40.44 -22.67
C ARG A 35 -16.16 39.71 -21.46
N THR A 36 -16.37 40.26 -20.25
CA THR A 36 -15.93 39.61 -19.00
C THR A 36 -16.67 38.29 -18.79
N LEU A 37 -17.98 38.25 -18.99
CA LEU A 37 -18.80 37.05 -18.91
C LEU A 37 -18.34 35.98 -19.91
N GLN A 38 -18.04 36.37 -21.13
CA GLN A 38 -17.54 35.47 -22.15
C GLN A 38 -16.17 34.90 -21.80
N GLY A 39 -15.27 35.76 -21.29
CA GLY A 39 -13.94 35.30 -20.78
C GLY A 39 -14.05 34.34 -19.63
N LEU A 40 -14.93 34.60 -18.64
CA LEU A 40 -15.17 33.69 -17.52
C LEU A 40 -15.76 32.35 -17.98
N LYS A 41 -16.73 32.38 -18.90
CA LYS A 41 -17.30 31.14 -19.48
C LYS A 41 -16.23 30.30 -20.18
N SER A 42 -15.39 30.94 -21.01
CA SER A 42 -14.29 30.25 -21.68
C SER A 42 -13.28 29.66 -20.68
N GLY A 43 -12.93 30.40 -19.60
CA GLY A 43 -12.07 29.92 -18.55
C GLY A 43 -12.66 28.70 -17.81
N ILE A 44 -13.94 28.74 -17.47
CA ILE A 44 -14.63 27.60 -16.82
C ILE A 44 -14.62 26.37 -17.72
N GLU A 45 -14.86 26.51 -19.02
CA GLU A 45 -14.83 25.36 -19.93
C GLU A 45 -13.41 24.78 -20.11
N GLU A 46 -12.40 25.63 -20.08
CA GLU A 46 -11.01 25.19 -20.10
C GLU A 46 -10.62 24.42 -18.82
N ASP A 47 -11.02 24.97 -17.68
CA ASP A 47 -10.75 24.31 -16.38
C ASP A 47 -11.53 22.99 -16.23
N LYS A 48 -12.75 22.91 -16.74
CA LYS A 48 -13.51 21.65 -16.83
C LYS A 48 -12.78 20.60 -17.67
N LYS A 49 -12.22 21.00 -18.82
CA LYS A 49 -11.42 20.09 -19.65
C LYS A 49 -10.17 19.60 -18.94
N LYS A 50 -9.45 20.50 -18.23
CA LYS A 50 -8.27 20.12 -17.42
C LYS A 50 -8.66 19.16 -16.31
N LEU A 51 -9.78 19.43 -15.62
CA LEU A 51 -10.28 18.54 -14.56
C LEU A 51 -10.58 17.15 -15.11
N MET A 52 -11.28 17.07 -16.24
CA MET A 52 -11.62 15.80 -16.88
C MET A 52 -10.35 15.00 -17.27
N LEU A 53 -9.37 15.67 -17.86
CA LEU A 53 -8.09 15.03 -18.23
C LEU A 53 -7.33 14.54 -16.99
N ASN A 54 -7.26 15.34 -15.93
CA ASN A 54 -6.61 14.96 -14.70
C ASN A 54 -7.33 13.80 -14.01
N THR A 55 -8.66 13.81 -13.98
CA THR A 55 -9.46 12.70 -13.42
C THR A 55 -9.20 11.41 -14.18
N SER A 56 -9.23 11.44 -15.52
CA SER A 56 -8.92 10.27 -16.35
C SER A 56 -7.48 9.78 -16.16
N ALA A 57 -6.52 10.68 -15.98
CA ALA A 57 -5.13 10.31 -15.68
C ALA A 57 -5.00 9.66 -14.30
N ILE A 58 -5.69 10.19 -13.30
CA ILE A 58 -5.75 9.60 -11.95
C ILE A 58 -6.37 8.20 -12.01
N GLU A 59 -7.51 8.04 -12.68
CA GLU A 59 -8.16 6.73 -12.84
C GLU A 59 -7.25 5.71 -13.56
N ALA A 60 -6.51 6.12 -14.59
CA ALA A 60 -5.56 5.28 -15.28
C ALA A 60 -4.39 4.86 -14.37
N ILE A 61 -3.85 5.77 -13.56
CA ILE A 61 -2.80 5.48 -12.59
C ILE A 61 -3.32 4.58 -11.47
N GLU A 62 -4.51 4.84 -10.95
CA GLU A 62 -5.14 4.02 -9.91
C GLU A 62 -5.45 2.61 -10.41
N SER A 63 -5.96 2.45 -11.63
CA SER A 63 -6.23 1.13 -12.22
C SER A 63 -4.96 0.29 -12.38
N ASN A 64 -3.83 0.93 -12.66
CA ASN A 64 -2.53 0.26 -12.75
C ASN A 64 -1.90 -0.04 -11.38
N LYS A 65 -2.12 0.81 -10.37
CA LYS A 65 -1.58 0.62 -9.01
C LYS A 65 -2.42 -0.32 -8.14
N THR A 66 -3.70 -0.43 -8.37
CA THR A 66 -4.65 -1.16 -7.50
C THR A 66 -5.05 -2.53 -8.04
N SER A 67 -4.40 -3.05 -9.07
CA SER A 67 -4.64 -4.44 -9.45
C SER A 67 -4.11 -5.36 -8.36
N THR A 68 -5.00 -5.92 -7.55
CA THR A 68 -4.67 -6.95 -6.56
C THR A 68 -4.36 -8.31 -7.20
N LEU A 69 -4.62 -8.47 -8.49
CA LEU A 69 -4.44 -9.72 -9.24
C LEU A 69 -3.02 -10.31 -9.18
N PRO A 70 -1.93 -9.55 -9.39
CA PRO A 70 -0.58 -10.11 -9.30
C PRO A 70 -0.26 -10.64 -7.90
N THR A 71 -0.67 -9.90 -6.86
CA THR A 71 -0.48 -10.30 -5.46
C THR A 71 -1.30 -11.54 -5.12
N ILE A 72 -2.58 -11.61 -5.52
CA ILE A 72 -3.44 -12.78 -5.38
C ILE A 72 -2.81 -14.00 -6.04
N THR A 73 -2.34 -13.86 -7.28
CA THR A 73 -1.73 -14.95 -8.04
C THR A 73 -0.44 -15.44 -7.37
N LYS A 74 0.40 -14.54 -6.87
CA LYS A 74 1.62 -14.90 -6.13
C LYS A 74 1.30 -15.64 -4.84
N ILE A 75 0.36 -15.13 -4.04
CA ILE A 75 -0.03 -15.76 -2.77
C ILE A 75 -0.63 -17.14 -3.02
N ASN A 76 -1.58 -17.28 -3.95
CA ASN A 76 -2.17 -18.58 -4.25
C ASN A 76 -1.12 -19.60 -4.75
N LYS A 77 -0.16 -19.18 -5.59
CA LYS A 77 0.96 -20.05 -5.98
C LYS A 77 1.80 -20.51 -4.80
N ILE A 78 2.05 -19.64 -3.82
CA ILE A 78 2.75 -20.01 -2.59
C ILE A 78 1.93 -21.06 -1.82
N LEU A 79 0.65 -20.79 -1.57
CA LEU A 79 -0.24 -21.74 -0.89
C LEU A 79 -0.28 -23.10 -1.58
N ASP A 80 -0.43 -23.13 -2.90
CA ASP A 80 -0.43 -24.35 -3.71
C ASP A 80 0.90 -25.10 -3.62
N SER A 81 2.04 -24.39 -3.67
CA SER A 81 3.38 -25.01 -3.62
C SER A 81 3.66 -25.73 -2.30
N TYR A 82 3.06 -25.27 -1.21
CA TYR A 82 3.14 -25.90 0.10
C TYR A 82 1.98 -26.86 0.41
N GLY A 83 1.07 -27.06 -0.54
CA GLY A 83 -0.09 -27.94 -0.38
C GLY A 83 -1.13 -27.42 0.61
N PHE A 84 -1.10 -26.13 0.91
CA PHE A 84 -2.03 -25.48 1.83
C PHE A 84 -3.37 -25.22 1.13
N LYS A 85 -4.44 -25.89 1.60
CA LYS A 85 -5.77 -25.87 0.97
C LYS A 85 -6.88 -25.26 1.84
N ASN A 86 -6.54 -24.71 3.01
CA ASN A 86 -7.56 -24.22 3.94
C ASN A 86 -8.32 -23.01 3.39
N PHE A 87 -7.68 -22.21 2.57
CA PHE A 87 -8.29 -21.04 1.91
C PHE A 87 -7.47 -20.64 0.67
N TYR A 88 -8.06 -19.83 -0.17
CA TYR A 88 -7.39 -19.15 -1.27
C TYR A 88 -7.95 -17.74 -1.46
N LEU A 89 -7.23 -16.91 -2.21
CA LEU A 89 -7.60 -15.53 -2.47
C LEU A 89 -8.30 -15.38 -3.80
N LYS A 90 -9.39 -14.63 -3.84
CA LYS A 90 -10.08 -14.20 -5.06
C LYS A 90 -10.15 -12.67 -5.14
N PRO A 91 -10.12 -12.09 -6.35
CA PRO A 91 -10.42 -10.67 -6.49
C PRO A 91 -11.87 -10.40 -6.09
N SER A 92 -12.12 -9.27 -5.43
CA SER A 92 -13.46 -8.76 -5.19
C SER A 92 -14.09 -8.25 -6.49
N GLU A 93 -15.40 -8.05 -6.53
CA GLU A 93 -16.12 -7.56 -7.71
C GLU A 93 -15.60 -6.19 -8.19
N ASP A 94 -15.18 -5.32 -7.28
CA ASP A 94 -14.57 -4.02 -7.55
C ASP A 94 -13.10 -4.11 -8.03
N LYS A 95 -12.50 -5.31 -8.03
CA LYS A 95 -11.09 -5.59 -8.36
C LYS A 95 -10.05 -4.80 -7.54
N LYS A 96 -10.50 -3.99 -6.58
CA LYS A 96 -9.64 -3.19 -5.70
C LYS A 96 -9.26 -3.93 -4.42
N HIS A 97 -10.06 -4.92 -4.03
CA HIS A 97 -9.88 -5.72 -2.83
C HIS A 97 -9.76 -7.20 -3.17
N TYR A 98 -9.36 -7.99 -2.21
CA TYR A 98 -9.40 -9.44 -2.30
C TYR A 98 -10.38 -10.02 -1.29
N MET A 99 -10.93 -11.17 -1.62
CA MET A 99 -11.75 -11.98 -0.74
C MET A 99 -11.01 -13.28 -0.44
N ILE A 100 -11.16 -13.74 0.79
CA ILE A 100 -10.64 -15.03 1.24
C ILE A 100 -11.79 -16.01 1.17
N VAL A 101 -11.59 -17.11 0.48
CA VAL A 101 -12.63 -18.13 0.25
C VAL A 101 -12.12 -19.52 0.61
N ARG A 102 -13.01 -20.37 1.09
CA ARG A 102 -12.75 -21.79 1.32
C ARG A 102 -12.85 -22.57 -0.01
N ASP A 103 -12.42 -23.82 -0.03
CA ASP A 103 -12.58 -24.70 -1.20
C ASP A 103 -14.04 -24.87 -1.62
N SER A 104 -14.99 -24.77 -0.67
CA SER A 104 -16.43 -24.74 -0.95
C SER A 104 -16.86 -23.50 -1.75
N GLY A 105 -16.02 -22.48 -1.87
CA GLY A 105 -16.35 -21.19 -2.48
C GLY A 105 -16.97 -20.19 -1.51
N ASP A 106 -17.20 -20.56 -0.25
CA ASP A 106 -17.77 -19.69 0.78
C ASP A 106 -16.77 -18.65 1.24
N ASN A 107 -17.27 -17.46 1.61
CA ASN A 107 -16.46 -16.40 2.18
C ASN A 107 -15.91 -16.83 3.55
N ALA A 108 -14.60 -16.92 3.67
CA ALA A 108 -13.91 -17.38 4.87
C ALA A 108 -13.76 -16.30 5.96
N ARG A 109 -14.12 -15.04 5.70
CA ARG A 109 -13.81 -13.89 6.59
C ARG A 109 -14.20 -14.10 8.05
N THR A 110 -15.33 -14.75 8.31
CA THR A 110 -15.85 -15.01 9.66
C THR A 110 -15.41 -16.34 10.25
N THR A 111 -14.86 -17.24 9.42
CA THR A 111 -14.49 -18.61 9.80
C THR A 111 -13.00 -18.85 9.90
N LEU A 112 -12.18 -17.81 9.63
CA LEU A 112 -10.75 -17.89 9.78
C LEU A 112 -10.35 -17.98 11.25
N SER A 113 -9.46 -18.91 11.57
CA SER A 113 -8.76 -18.94 12.84
C SER A 113 -7.83 -17.72 12.98
N GLU A 114 -7.39 -17.43 14.18
CA GLU A 114 -6.47 -16.32 14.42
C GLU A 114 -5.10 -16.57 13.75
N GLY A 115 -4.62 -17.82 13.76
CA GLY A 115 -3.42 -18.22 13.02
C GLY A 115 -3.55 -18.03 11.52
N GLU A 116 -4.66 -18.40 10.91
CA GLU A 116 -4.91 -18.17 9.48
C GLU A 116 -4.95 -16.68 9.14
N LYS A 117 -5.52 -15.83 9.98
CA LYS A 117 -5.52 -14.37 9.79
C LYS A 117 -4.11 -13.79 9.81
N THR A 118 -3.32 -14.18 10.80
CA THR A 118 -1.92 -13.76 10.91
C THR A 118 -1.11 -14.23 9.70
N PHE A 119 -1.34 -15.47 9.26
CA PHE A 119 -0.67 -16.04 8.10
C PHE A 119 -0.99 -15.29 6.80
N ILE A 120 -2.26 -14.94 6.55
CA ILE A 120 -2.64 -14.14 5.38
C ILE A 120 -1.98 -12.76 5.43
N THR A 121 -1.95 -12.13 6.60
CA THR A 121 -1.29 -10.83 6.79
C THR A 121 0.21 -10.93 6.48
N PHE A 122 0.85 -12.00 6.93
CA PHE A 122 2.24 -12.29 6.60
C PHE A 122 2.44 -12.48 5.08
N LEU A 123 1.62 -13.28 4.42
CA LEU A 123 1.73 -13.53 2.97
C LEU A 123 1.57 -12.24 2.16
N TYR A 124 0.65 -11.37 2.57
CA TYR A 124 0.49 -10.06 1.96
C TYR A 124 1.76 -9.20 2.15
N PHE A 125 2.26 -9.10 3.38
CA PHE A 125 3.50 -8.39 3.68
C PHE A 125 4.69 -8.95 2.90
N TYR A 126 4.85 -10.26 2.87
CA TYR A 126 5.89 -10.95 2.10
C TYR A 126 5.82 -10.61 0.61
N SER A 127 4.60 -10.56 0.06
CA SER A 127 4.39 -10.19 -1.35
C SER A 127 4.78 -8.73 -1.62
N LEU A 128 4.51 -7.81 -0.67
CA LEU A 128 4.92 -6.41 -0.76
C LEU A 128 6.45 -6.26 -0.68
N VAL A 129 7.08 -7.00 0.22
CA VAL A 129 8.54 -6.96 0.41
C VAL A 129 9.28 -7.47 -0.82
N ARG A 130 8.78 -8.54 -1.45
CA ARG A 130 9.34 -9.10 -2.70
C ARG A 130 8.86 -8.41 -3.97
N GLY A 131 7.80 -7.62 -3.87
CA GLY A 131 7.25 -6.90 -5.01
C GLY A 131 8.06 -5.65 -5.34
N SER A 132 8.38 -5.49 -6.61
CA SER A 132 8.99 -4.26 -7.15
C SER A 132 7.94 -3.50 -7.93
N ASP A 133 6.83 -3.14 -7.30
CA ASP A 133 5.69 -2.57 -8.02
C ASP A 133 5.73 -1.04 -8.07
N ASN A 134 6.91 -0.43 -8.06
CA ASN A 134 7.05 0.96 -8.46
C ASN A 134 7.15 1.02 -9.99
N ALA A 135 6.21 1.71 -10.61
CA ALA A 135 6.20 1.98 -12.05
C ALA A 135 7.50 2.64 -12.57
N SER A 136 8.35 3.12 -11.67
CA SER A 136 9.67 3.69 -11.95
C SER A 136 10.81 2.68 -12.05
N GLY A 137 10.58 1.40 -11.66
CA GLY A 137 11.63 0.36 -11.68
C GLY A 137 12.81 0.60 -10.72
N VAL A 138 12.80 1.70 -9.98
CA VAL A 138 13.84 2.01 -8.98
C VAL A 138 13.40 1.44 -7.66
N LEU A 139 14.17 0.48 -7.17
CA LEU A 139 13.96 -0.16 -5.88
C LEU A 139 14.91 0.48 -4.87
N ASP A 140 14.35 1.18 -3.90
CA ASP A 140 15.13 1.68 -2.77
C ASP A 140 15.60 0.53 -1.89
N ASP A 141 16.80 0.64 -1.34
CA ASP A 141 17.32 -0.29 -0.35
C ASP A 141 16.41 -0.32 0.90
N ARG A 142 16.12 -1.53 1.38
CA ARG A 142 15.15 -1.74 2.46
C ARG A 142 15.76 -2.51 3.63
N VAL A 143 15.32 -2.15 4.83
CA VAL A 143 15.47 -2.95 6.05
C VAL A 143 14.10 -3.52 6.38
N VAL A 144 14.02 -4.84 6.55
CA VAL A 144 12.77 -5.54 6.86
C VAL A 144 12.80 -5.99 8.31
N VAL A 145 11.76 -5.66 9.05
CA VAL A 145 11.59 -6.08 10.45
C VAL A 145 10.38 -7.00 10.56
N PHE A 146 10.59 -8.19 11.07
CA PHE A 146 9.54 -9.14 11.45
C PHE A 146 9.39 -9.12 12.96
N ASP A 147 8.24 -8.71 13.45
CA ASP A 147 7.89 -8.68 14.86
C ASP A 147 6.82 -9.74 15.12
N ASP A 148 7.22 -10.84 15.76
CA ASP A 148 6.39 -12.02 16.03
C ASP A 148 5.47 -12.42 14.86
N PRO A 149 6.03 -12.74 13.68
CA PRO A 149 5.22 -12.98 12.49
C PRO A 149 4.32 -14.20 12.59
N ILE A 150 4.49 -15.01 13.64
CA ILE A 150 3.69 -16.21 13.93
C ILE A 150 3.25 -16.15 15.39
N SER A 151 1.94 -15.99 15.58
CA SER A 151 1.32 -16.01 16.93
C SER A 151 0.76 -17.38 17.33
N SER A 152 0.56 -18.30 16.38
CA SER A 152 0.01 -19.64 16.63
C SER A 152 1.08 -20.71 16.56
N LEU A 153 0.87 -21.81 17.30
CA LEU A 153 1.71 -23.01 17.28
C LEU A 153 1.34 -24.00 16.15
N ASP A 154 0.61 -23.52 15.12
CA ASP A 154 0.31 -24.33 13.95
C ASP A 154 1.62 -24.65 13.21
N SER A 155 2.01 -25.91 13.24
CA SER A 155 3.29 -26.39 12.69
C SER A 155 3.40 -26.19 11.19
N ASP A 156 2.29 -26.28 10.45
CA ASP A 156 2.28 -26.12 9.00
C ASP A 156 2.51 -24.65 8.63
N ILE A 157 1.82 -23.75 9.31
CA ILE A 157 2.00 -22.30 9.14
C ILE A 157 3.42 -21.90 9.54
N LEU A 158 3.92 -22.40 10.66
CA LEU A 158 5.28 -22.12 11.13
C LEU A 158 6.31 -22.56 10.09
N PHE A 159 6.17 -23.76 9.54
CA PHE A 159 7.08 -24.27 8.52
C PHE A 159 7.06 -23.42 7.25
N ILE A 160 5.87 -23.07 6.73
CA ILE A 160 5.72 -22.27 5.53
C ILE A 160 6.33 -20.89 5.72
N VAL A 161 5.98 -20.20 6.80
CA VAL A 161 6.48 -18.84 7.10
C VAL A 161 8.00 -18.86 7.26
N SER A 162 8.53 -19.82 8.01
CA SER A 162 9.99 -19.95 8.20
C SER A 162 10.71 -20.22 6.89
N SER A 163 10.15 -21.06 6.01
CA SER A 163 10.73 -21.35 4.69
C SER A 163 10.76 -20.10 3.82
N LEU A 164 9.67 -19.35 3.76
CA LEU A 164 9.59 -18.11 2.97
C LEU A 164 10.57 -17.04 3.49
N ILE A 165 10.73 -16.95 4.80
CA ILE A 165 11.69 -16.02 5.39
C ILE A 165 13.14 -16.46 5.12
N LYS A 166 13.42 -17.78 5.17
CA LYS A 166 14.75 -18.32 4.81
C LYS A 166 15.12 -17.97 3.36
N ASP A 167 14.17 -18.00 2.42
CA ASP A 167 14.40 -17.54 1.05
C ASP A 167 14.80 -16.07 0.99
N LEU A 168 14.14 -15.19 1.78
CA LEU A 168 14.55 -13.79 1.87
C LEU A 168 15.95 -13.63 2.50
N MET A 169 16.28 -14.43 3.51
CA MET A 169 17.61 -14.41 4.12
C MET A 169 18.70 -14.83 3.13
N GLU A 170 18.43 -15.81 2.27
CA GLU A 170 19.36 -16.23 1.23
C GLU A 170 19.55 -15.14 0.15
N ASP A 171 18.49 -14.44 -0.24
CA ASP A 171 18.58 -13.31 -1.17
C ASP A 171 19.50 -12.20 -0.57
N VAL A 172 19.33 -11.88 0.72
CA VAL A 172 20.19 -10.90 1.41
C VAL A 172 21.66 -11.38 1.49
N ARG A 173 21.91 -12.67 1.77
CA ARG A 173 23.28 -13.24 1.83
C ARG A 173 23.98 -13.17 0.48
N LYS A 174 23.23 -13.27 -0.62
CA LYS A 174 23.76 -13.19 -1.97
C LYS A 174 23.82 -11.76 -2.51
N ASP A 175 23.37 -10.78 -1.70
CA ASP A 175 23.15 -9.39 -2.13
C ASP A 175 22.24 -9.29 -3.38
N GLU A 176 21.26 -10.20 -3.47
CA GLU A 176 20.26 -10.22 -4.52
C GLU A 176 19.06 -9.35 -4.10
N GLY A 177 18.67 -8.41 -4.94
CA GLY A 177 17.55 -7.51 -4.67
C GLY A 177 17.89 -6.32 -3.78
N ASN A 178 16.85 -5.71 -3.23
CA ASN A 178 16.93 -4.43 -2.50
C ASN A 178 16.73 -4.56 -0.98
N ILE A 179 16.61 -5.77 -0.46
CA ILE A 179 16.62 -6.00 0.99
C ILE A 179 18.06 -6.10 1.44
N LYS A 180 18.52 -5.16 2.24
CA LYS A 180 19.90 -5.11 2.74
C LYS A 180 20.06 -5.68 4.15
N GLN A 181 18.99 -5.70 4.93
CA GLN A 181 19.01 -6.22 6.29
C GLN A 181 17.63 -6.76 6.67
N ILE A 182 17.63 -7.85 7.44
CA ILE A 182 16.42 -8.40 8.05
C ILE A 182 16.65 -8.48 9.58
N ILE A 183 15.66 -7.99 10.33
CA ILE A 183 15.64 -8.03 11.79
C ILE A 183 14.45 -8.89 12.21
N PHE A 184 14.71 -9.88 13.06
CA PHE A 184 13.68 -10.74 13.64
C PHE A 184 13.54 -10.46 15.13
N LEU A 185 12.34 -10.11 15.54
CA LEU A 185 11.94 -10.00 16.93
C LEU A 185 10.96 -11.12 17.19
N THR A 186 11.27 -12.02 18.10
CA THR A 186 10.37 -13.12 18.44
C THR A 186 10.61 -13.65 19.85
N HIS A 187 9.53 -14.02 20.50
CA HIS A 187 9.55 -14.78 21.73
C HIS A 187 9.28 -16.28 21.50
N ASN A 188 8.98 -16.68 20.25
CA ASN A 188 8.70 -18.06 19.87
C ASN A 188 10.00 -18.83 19.61
N ILE A 189 10.36 -19.69 20.52
CA ILE A 189 11.59 -20.51 20.46
C ILE A 189 11.58 -21.45 19.24
N TYR A 190 10.44 -22.04 18.91
CA TYR A 190 10.34 -22.97 17.77
C TYR A 190 10.58 -22.23 16.46
N PHE A 191 9.99 -21.05 16.31
CA PHE A 191 10.21 -20.19 15.15
C PHE A 191 11.68 -19.75 15.06
N HIS A 192 12.28 -19.31 16.17
CA HIS A 192 13.68 -18.95 16.19
C HIS A 192 14.58 -20.11 15.77
N LYS A 193 14.35 -21.31 16.30
CA LYS A 193 15.10 -22.53 15.94
C LYS A 193 14.96 -22.85 14.46
N GLU A 194 13.74 -22.80 13.94
CA GLU A 194 13.49 -23.10 12.54
C GLU A 194 14.21 -22.10 11.63
N LEU A 195 14.15 -20.80 11.91
CA LEU A 195 14.86 -19.76 11.16
C LEU A 195 16.37 -19.89 11.21
N THR A 196 16.90 -20.20 12.38
CA THR A 196 18.36 -20.24 12.59
C THR A 196 18.98 -21.59 12.23
N PHE A 197 18.15 -22.60 11.92
CA PHE A 197 18.66 -23.88 11.42
C PHE A 197 19.33 -23.70 10.06
N ASN A 198 20.61 -24.04 10.00
CA ASN A 198 21.40 -24.03 8.77
C ASN A 198 22.41 -25.17 8.81
N THR A 199 22.39 -26.00 7.78
CA THR A 199 23.30 -27.18 7.67
C THR A 199 24.76 -26.80 7.55
N LYS A 200 25.07 -25.57 7.13
CA LYS A 200 26.44 -25.02 7.04
C LYS A 200 26.96 -24.47 8.37
N ARG A 201 26.09 -24.37 9.37
CA ARG A 201 26.46 -23.84 10.68
C ARG A 201 27.23 -24.87 11.48
N SER A 202 28.39 -24.51 12.01
CA SER A 202 29.16 -25.36 12.94
C SER A 202 28.65 -25.15 14.38
N GLY A 203 27.88 -26.10 14.86
CA GLY A 203 27.28 -25.98 16.19
C GLY A 203 26.35 -24.77 16.32
N ASN A 204 26.57 -23.97 17.36
CA ASN A 204 25.77 -22.76 17.63
C ASN A 204 26.46 -21.43 17.22
N GLN A 205 27.61 -21.51 16.55
CA GLN A 205 28.32 -20.30 16.16
C GLN A 205 27.49 -19.41 15.21
N ALA A 206 27.57 -18.09 15.43
CA ALA A 206 27.00 -17.14 14.49
C ALA A 206 27.73 -17.23 13.14
N MET A 207 26.98 -17.19 12.06
CA MET A 207 27.56 -17.01 10.73
C MET A 207 28.03 -15.56 10.59
N LYS A 208 28.93 -15.28 9.65
CA LYS A 208 29.53 -13.95 9.47
C LYS A 208 28.50 -12.83 9.33
N GLU A 209 27.36 -13.13 8.72
CA GLU A 209 26.29 -12.18 8.39
C GLU A 209 25.23 -12.08 9.49
N GLU A 210 25.37 -12.84 10.57
CA GLU A 210 24.35 -12.97 11.62
C GLU A 210 24.80 -12.38 12.94
N THR A 211 23.88 -11.81 13.67
CA THR A 211 24.05 -11.41 15.06
C THR A 211 22.87 -11.84 15.90
N PHE A 212 23.11 -12.23 17.13
CA PHE A 212 22.10 -12.65 18.08
C PHE A 212 22.05 -11.70 19.27
N TRP A 213 20.84 -11.36 19.69
CA TRP A 213 20.56 -10.45 20.78
C TRP A 213 19.43 -10.98 21.64
N ILE A 214 19.51 -10.79 22.95
CA ILE A 214 18.43 -11.10 23.88
C ILE A 214 17.98 -9.80 24.55
N VAL A 215 16.66 -9.60 24.58
CA VAL A 215 16.05 -8.54 25.39
C VAL A 215 15.87 -9.09 26.81
N ARG A 216 16.54 -8.46 27.76
CA ARG A 216 16.41 -8.82 29.18
C ARG A 216 15.77 -7.69 29.96
N LYS A 217 15.05 -8.04 31.02
CA LYS A 217 14.46 -7.09 31.95
C LYS A 217 15.06 -7.29 33.35
N LYS A 218 15.62 -6.22 33.90
CA LYS A 218 16.11 -6.23 35.30
C LYS A 218 15.34 -5.13 36.07
N GLY A 219 14.42 -5.57 36.90
CA GLY A 219 13.51 -4.65 37.61
C GLY A 219 12.60 -3.90 36.65
N LYS A 220 12.76 -2.57 36.58
CA LYS A 220 11.97 -1.69 35.68
C LYS A 220 12.68 -1.34 34.38
N VAL A 221 13.91 -1.79 34.18
CA VAL A 221 14.74 -1.43 33.01
C VAL A 221 14.91 -2.63 32.09
N SER A 222 14.71 -2.42 30.79
CA SER A 222 15.02 -3.40 29.76
C SER A 222 16.35 -3.03 29.10
N TYR A 223 17.16 -4.04 28.74
CA TYR A 223 18.41 -3.86 28.04
C TYR A 223 18.62 -4.95 26.98
N LEU A 224 19.46 -4.67 26.00
CA LEU A 224 19.85 -5.60 24.95
C LEU A 224 21.21 -6.23 25.31
N GLU A 225 21.26 -7.54 25.28
CA GLU A 225 22.48 -8.32 25.47
C GLU A 225 22.89 -8.94 24.13
N LYS A 226 24.09 -8.62 23.66
CA LYS A 226 24.66 -9.23 22.45
C LYS A 226 25.24 -10.60 22.79
N CYS A 227 24.88 -11.60 22.00
CA CYS A 227 25.37 -12.96 22.16
C CYS A 227 26.40 -13.27 21.06
N GLU A 228 27.53 -13.91 21.45
CA GLU A 228 28.59 -14.33 20.51
C GLU A 228 28.17 -15.52 19.64
N SER A 229 27.24 -16.32 20.14
CA SER A 229 26.68 -17.49 19.45
C SER A 229 25.16 -17.49 19.56
N ASN A 230 24.47 -18.38 18.83
CA ASN A 230 23.04 -18.57 19.00
C ASN A 230 22.73 -18.99 20.44
N PRO A 231 22.04 -18.17 21.24
CA PRO A 231 21.80 -18.40 22.65
C PRO A 231 20.79 -19.53 22.90
N ILE A 232 20.00 -19.91 21.89
CA ILE A 232 18.90 -20.87 22.03
C ILE A 232 19.32 -22.21 21.42
N LYS A 233 19.78 -23.14 22.31
CA LYS A 233 20.12 -24.50 21.93
C LYS A 233 18.94 -25.45 22.03
N THR A 234 18.18 -25.35 23.12
CA THR A 234 16.96 -26.14 23.35
C THR A 234 15.86 -25.29 23.95
N SER A 235 14.63 -25.80 23.92
CA SER A 235 13.49 -25.08 24.55
C SER A 235 13.66 -24.89 26.06
N TYR A 236 14.55 -25.72 26.69
CA TYR A 236 14.83 -25.68 28.13
C TYR A 236 15.98 -24.71 28.46
N ASP A 237 16.87 -24.38 27.54
CA ASP A 237 18.02 -23.53 27.81
C ASP A 237 17.65 -22.14 28.32
N LEU A 238 16.54 -21.57 27.81
CA LEU A 238 16.03 -20.27 28.29
C LEU A 238 15.50 -20.35 29.72
N LEU A 239 14.80 -21.44 30.08
CA LEU A 239 14.31 -21.65 31.45
C LEU A 239 15.46 -21.78 32.44
N TRP A 240 16.57 -22.44 32.08
CA TRP A 240 17.76 -22.57 32.95
C TRP A 240 18.58 -21.28 33.03
N CYS A 241 18.50 -20.39 32.05
CA CYS A 241 19.19 -19.10 32.09
C CYS A 241 18.47 -18.05 32.97
N GLU A 242 17.22 -18.30 33.35
CA GLU A 242 16.39 -17.39 34.18
C GLU A 242 16.41 -17.80 35.68
N LEU A 243 16.96 -18.97 36.03
CA LEU A 243 17.18 -19.45 37.41
C LEU A 243 18.57 -19.05 37.91
#